data_b20db423b8d76e741a662854b42413ce
#
_entry.id   b20db423b8d76e741a662854b42413ce
#
_cell.length_a   1.000
_cell.length_b   1.000
_cell.length_c   1.000
_cell.angle_alpha   90.00
_cell.angle_beta   90.00
_cell.angle_gamma   90.00
#
_symmetry.space_group_name_H-M   'P 1'
#
loop_
_entity.id
_entity.type
_entity.pdbx_description
1 polymer ?
#
loop_
_entity_poly.entity_id
_entity_poly.type
_entity_poly.pdbx_seq_one_letter_code
_entity_poly.pdbx_strand_id
1 'polypeptide(L)'
;MIVRNTRHTALRLATLTVALLAVLGLVAACTKSSDAKQSDAPLPDAKTVIDASAASARALHDVQLDLSVDGSVPNLPVKSVAAYLTNQPKVSGQGDAEVTFNGTQVKAKFVVVDAHLWAQFGSGQAYQDMGLAADIYDASAILDPEKGIAKLLSSVRDPKVEGREQIGGTDAVRISGIIPGTALAGIVPKAALGDRPLTFWVQEAAPNNLVRANVGFDNGTLSVTLSDWGKKVALLDPKTAK
;
A
#
# COMPACT_ATOMS: atom_id res chain seq x y z
N MET A 1 -54.63 12.07 56.33
CA MET A 1 -54.54 13.36 56.99
C MET A 1 -54.11 14.31 55.88
N ILE A 2 -55.09 14.96 55.19
CA ILE A 2 -55.54 16.32 55.49
C ILE A 2 -54.34 17.27 55.26
N VAL A 3 -54.28 18.28 54.37
CA VAL A 3 -55.27 19.23 53.83
C VAL A 3 -54.53 19.97 52.70
N ARG A 4 -55.04 20.13 51.47
CA ARG A 4 -55.70 21.30 50.89
C ARG A 4 -55.01 22.65 51.11
N ASN A 5 -54.68 23.38 50.06
CA ASN A 5 -55.55 24.46 49.49
C ASN A 5 -54.78 25.19 48.37
N THR A 6 -55.30 25.24 47.20
CA THR A 6 -56.21 26.13 46.47
C THR A 6 -55.82 27.61 46.38
N ARG A 7 -55.86 28.08 45.12
CA ARG A 7 -56.41 29.34 44.57
C ARG A 7 -55.46 30.55 44.62
N HIS A 8 -55.46 31.48 43.73
CA HIS A 8 -56.35 31.97 42.64
C HIS A 8 -55.52 32.84 41.69
N THR A 9 -55.80 32.75 40.45
CA THR A 9 -56.48 33.67 39.52
C THR A 9 -55.84 35.00 39.20
N ALA A 10 -55.92 35.22 37.92
CA ALA A 10 -56.32 36.40 37.15
C ALA A 10 -55.19 37.14 36.45
N LEU A 11 -55.09 36.99 35.20
CA LEU A 11 -55.66 37.81 34.14
C LEU A 11 -55.18 39.28 34.17
N ARG A 12 -54.36 39.66 33.19
CA ARG A 12 -54.57 40.89 32.39
C ARG A 12 -53.80 40.80 31.08
N LEU A 13 -54.59 40.88 30.03
CA LEU A 13 -54.18 41.25 28.66
C LEU A 13 -53.56 42.66 28.67
N ALA A 14 -52.55 42.85 27.84
CA ALA A 14 -52.40 44.05 27.00
C ALA A 14 -51.22 43.83 26.04
N THR A 15 -51.59 43.54 24.85
CA THR A 15 -51.14 44.11 23.55
C THR A 15 -49.92 45.02 23.60
N LEU A 16 -48.88 44.70 22.80
CA LEU A 16 -48.39 45.56 21.70
C LEU A 16 -47.33 44.82 20.85
N THR A 17 -47.75 44.57 19.69
CA THR A 17 -47.15 44.46 18.37
C THR A 17 -45.71 44.95 18.18
N VAL A 18 -45.01 44.16 17.29
CA VAL A 18 -44.03 44.60 16.28
C VAL A 18 -42.61 44.81 16.77
N ALA A 19 -41.77 43.83 16.47
CA ALA A 19 -40.57 44.00 15.65
C ALA A 19 -40.03 42.59 15.27
N LEU A 20 -40.53 42.14 14.15
CA LEU A 20 -39.93 41.08 13.36
C LEU A 20 -38.67 41.63 12.72
N LEU A 21 -37.52 41.19 13.13
CA LEU A 21 -36.29 41.35 12.35
C LEU A 21 -35.43 40.12 12.54
N ALA A 22 -35.36 39.42 11.44
CA ALA A 22 -34.57 38.27 11.14
C ALA A 22 -33.12 38.39 11.62
N VAL A 23 -32.66 37.41 12.42
CA VAL A 23 -31.28 36.98 12.42
C VAL A 23 -31.31 35.50 12.10
N LEU A 24 -31.44 35.20 10.80
CA LEU A 24 -30.95 33.95 10.25
C LEU A 24 -29.40 34.02 10.34
N GLY A 25 -28.86 33.67 11.47
CA GLY A 25 -27.47 33.36 11.60
C GLY A 25 -27.18 32.09 10.78
N LEU A 26 -26.57 32.26 9.62
CA LEU A 26 -25.94 31.19 8.87
C LEU A 26 -24.91 30.52 9.79
N VAL A 27 -25.28 29.39 10.37
CA VAL A 27 -24.30 28.39 10.81
C VAL A 27 -23.90 27.67 9.54
N ALA A 28 -23.01 28.29 8.77
CA ALA A 28 -22.19 27.58 7.82
C ALA A 28 -21.23 26.68 8.64
N ALA A 29 -21.71 25.50 8.99
CA ALA A 29 -20.84 24.41 9.40
C ALA A 29 -19.97 24.10 8.18
N CYS A 30 -18.79 24.73 8.15
CA CYS A 30 -17.69 24.25 7.30
C CYS A 30 -17.30 22.87 7.81
N THR A 31 -18.01 21.85 7.36
CA THR A 31 -17.39 20.53 7.23
C THR A 31 -16.25 20.74 6.23
N LYS A 32 -15.04 20.90 6.75
CA LYS A 32 -13.84 20.71 5.97
C LYS A 32 -13.80 19.24 5.57
N SER A 33 -14.53 18.90 4.54
CA SER A 33 -14.15 17.81 3.66
C SER A 33 -12.77 18.22 3.15
N SER A 34 -11.75 17.46 3.49
CA SER A 34 -10.44 17.56 2.86
C SER A 34 -10.61 17.03 1.44
N ASP A 35 -11.28 17.80 0.59
CA ASP A 35 -11.21 17.61 -0.84
C ASP A 35 -9.76 17.93 -1.22
N ALA A 36 -8.95 16.89 -1.32
CA ALA A 36 -7.70 16.96 -2.03
C ALA A 36 -8.03 17.57 -3.39
N LYS A 37 -7.49 18.75 -3.68
CA LYS A 37 -7.66 19.41 -4.97
C LYS A 37 -7.18 18.44 -6.03
N GLN A 38 -8.09 17.70 -6.61
CA GLN A 38 -7.84 16.92 -7.80
C GLN A 38 -7.46 17.94 -8.88
N SER A 39 -6.25 17.82 -9.43
CA SER A 39 -5.78 18.72 -10.47
C SER A 39 -6.71 18.63 -11.67
N ASP A 40 -7.29 19.75 -12.10
CA ASP A 40 -8.12 19.84 -13.31
C ASP A 40 -7.30 19.70 -14.62
N ALA A 41 -5.98 19.51 -14.51
CA ALA A 41 -5.11 19.30 -15.66
C ALA A 41 -5.49 18.01 -16.41
N PRO A 42 -5.37 17.98 -17.75
CA PRO A 42 -5.59 16.76 -18.52
C PRO A 42 -4.82 15.57 -17.95
N LEU A 43 -5.39 14.38 -18.03
CA LEU A 43 -4.70 13.16 -17.60
C LEU A 43 -3.49 12.92 -18.52
N PRO A 44 -2.35 12.48 -17.97
CA PRO A 44 -1.16 12.21 -18.75
C PRO A 44 -1.36 10.98 -19.65
N ASP A 45 -0.52 10.84 -20.67
CA ASP A 45 -0.48 9.65 -21.50
C ASP A 45 0.04 8.44 -20.70
N ALA A 46 -0.68 7.31 -20.76
CA ALA A 46 -0.38 6.12 -19.97
C ALA A 46 1.02 5.56 -20.26
N LYS A 47 1.42 5.54 -21.52
CA LYS A 47 2.74 5.00 -21.90
C LYS A 47 3.86 5.87 -21.37
N THR A 48 3.71 7.18 -21.44
CA THR A 48 4.69 8.14 -20.92
C THR A 48 4.90 7.93 -19.42
N VAL A 49 3.82 7.78 -18.63
CA VAL A 49 3.90 7.55 -17.19
C VAL A 49 4.57 6.21 -16.89
N ILE A 50 4.20 5.15 -17.62
CA ILE A 50 4.78 3.81 -17.44
C ILE A 50 6.28 3.82 -17.75
N ASP A 51 6.69 4.42 -18.86
CA ASP A 51 8.10 4.48 -19.28
C ASP A 51 8.93 5.23 -18.23
N ALA A 52 8.42 6.35 -17.71
CA ALA A 52 9.07 7.11 -16.64
C ALA A 52 9.16 6.29 -15.33
N SER A 53 8.09 5.60 -14.96
CA SER A 53 8.08 4.75 -13.76
C SER A 53 9.00 3.54 -13.89
N ALA A 54 9.06 2.92 -15.05
CA ALA A 54 10.00 1.83 -15.32
C ALA A 54 11.45 2.31 -15.27
N ALA A 55 11.75 3.51 -15.75
CA ALA A 55 13.09 4.11 -15.64
C ALA A 55 13.46 4.40 -14.19
N SER A 56 12.52 4.96 -13.41
CA SER A 56 12.70 5.17 -11.98
C SER A 56 12.96 3.86 -11.23
N ALA A 57 12.18 2.80 -11.54
CA ALA A 57 12.33 1.49 -10.92
C ALA A 57 13.69 0.83 -11.24
N ARG A 58 14.27 1.05 -12.44
CA ARG A 58 15.64 0.56 -12.77
C ARG A 58 16.73 1.25 -11.94
N ALA A 59 16.50 2.49 -11.56
CA ALA A 59 17.45 3.27 -10.76
C ALA A 59 17.25 3.08 -9.25
N LEU A 60 16.22 2.33 -8.85
CA LEU A 60 15.88 2.14 -7.45
C LEU A 60 16.79 1.10 -6.80
N HIS A 61 17.44 1.49 -5.70
CA HIS A 61 18.34 0.61 -4.95
C HIS A 61 17.83 0.26 -3.56
N ASP A 62 17.05 1.15 -2.98
CA ASP A 62 16.56 1.04 -1.59
C ASP A 62 15.07 1.35 -1.57
N VAL A 63 14.28 0.53 -0.89
CA VAL A 63 12.82 0.74 -0.79
C VAL A 63 12.23 0.06 0.43
N GLN A 64 11.22 0.68 1.02
CA GLN A 64 10.28 0.03 1.91
C GLN A 64 9.17 -0.60 1.07
N LEU A 65 8.92 -1.88 1.29
CA LEU A 65 7.88 -2.66 0.61
C LEU A 65 6.87 -3.18 1.63
N ASP A 66 5.60 -2.94 1.35
CA ASP A 66 4.48 -3.55 2.06
C ASP A 66 3.67 -4.39 1.07
N LEU A 67 3.67 -5.70 1.26
CA LEU A 67 2.92 -6.66 0.48
C LEU A 67 1.79 -7.23 1.33
N SER A 68 0.61 -7.36 0.75
CA SER A 68 -0.52 -8.03 1.38
C SER A 68 -1.31 -8.85 0.37
N VAL A 69 -1.87 -9.95 0.84
CA VAL A 69 -2.78 -10.81 0.08
C VAL A 69 -4.15 -10.76 0.74
N ASP A 70 -5.14 -10.30 -0.03
CA ASP A 70 -6.54 -10.42 0.32
C ASP A 70 -7.14 -11.61 -0.41
N GLY A 71 -7.88 -12.47 0.29
CA GLY A 71 -8.33 -13.75 -0.25
C GLY A 71 -7.19 -14.76 -0.40
N SER A 72 -7.11 -15.41 -1.57
CA SER A 72 -6.13 -16.47 -1.87
C SER A 72 -5.46 -16.24 -3.22
N VAL A 73 -4.15 -16.28 -3.24
CA VAL A 73 -3.33 -16.29 -4.45
C VAL A 73 -2.69 -17.67 -4.59
N PRO A 74 -2.89 -18.37 -5.71
CA PRO A 74 -2.37 -19.72 -5.89
C PRO A 74 -0.85 -19.79 -5.71
N ASN A 75 -0.39 -20.78 -4.94
CA ASN A 75 1.02 -21.06 -4.68
C ASN A 75 1.81 -19.94 -3.96
N LEU A 76 1.12 -18.96 -3.39
CA LEU A 76 1.73 -17.91 -2.58
C LEU A 76 1.35 -18.11 -1.11
N PRO A 77 2.20 -18.72 -0.28
CA PRO A 77 1.91 -18.96 1.14
C PRO A 77 2.13 -17.72 2.02
N VAL A 78 2.16 -16.54 1.42
CA VAL A 78 2.38 -15.27 2.11
C VAL A 78 1.05 -14.57 2.33
N LYS A 79 0.80 -14.11 3.56
CA LYS A 79 -0.35 -13.25 3.89
C LYS A 79 0.05 -11.78 3.86
N SER A 80 1.21 -11.45 4.44
CA SER A 80 1.77 -10.10 4.41
C SER A 80 3.28 -10.11 4.58
N VAL A 81 3.93 -9.07 4.04
CA VAL A 81 5.34 -8.75 4.26
C VAL A 81 5.44 -7.24 4.42
N ALA A 82 6.15 -6.78 5.44
CA ALA A 82 6.59 -5.41 5.59
C ALA A 82 8.12 -5.43 5.67
N ALA A 83 8.80 -4.94 4.66
CA ALA A 83 10.24 -5.12 4.53
C ALA A 83 10.97 -3.93 3.92
N TYR A 84 12.14 -3.66 4.42
CA TYR A 84 13.14 -2.86 3.74
C TYR A 84 13.99 -3.76 2.83
N LEU A 85 14.13 -3.36 1.58
CA LEU A 85 14.94 -4.07 0.58
C LEU A 85 16.03 -3.15 0.04
N THR A 86 17.20 -3.70 -0.22
CA THR A 86 18.30 -3.04 -0.92
C THR A 86 19.01 -4.00 -1.88
N ASN A 87 19.53 -3.47 -2.99
CA ASN A 87 20.41 -4.23 -3.88
C ASN A 87 21.86 -3.70 -3.89
N GLN A 88 22.20 -2.79 -2.97
CA GLN A 88 23.54 -2.21 -2.84
C GLN A 88 24.06 -2.22 -1.40
N PRO A 89 25.34 -2.56 -1.18
CA PRO A 89 26.32 -3.09 -2.13
C PRO A 89 26.03 -4.54 -2.54
N LYS A 90 25.14 -5.22 -1.80
CA LYS A 90 24.66 -6.58 -2.05
C LYS A 90 23.15 -6.61 -1.81
N VAL A 91 22.50 -7.54 -2.47
CA VAL A 91 21.09 -7.82 -2.19
C VAL A 91 20.91 -8.20 -0.74
N SER A 92 20.06 -7.46 -0.07
CA SER A 92 19.75 -7.65 1.35
C SER A 92 18.34 -7.14 1.65
N GLY A 93 17.79 -7.57 2.76
CA GLY A 93 16.49 -7.10 3.23
C GLY A 93 16.24 -7.50 4.66
N GLN A 94 15.32 -6.81 5.31
CA GLN A 94 14.86 -7.15 6.65
C GLN A 94 13.42 -6.69 6.85
N GLY A 95 12.69 -7.39 7.70
CA GLY A 95 11.31 -7.04 7.96
C GLY A 95 10.54 -8.10 8.72
N ASP A 96 9.23 -7.97 8.64
CA ASP A 96 8.25 -8.85 9.24
C ASP A 96 7.45 -9.54 8.12
N ALA A 97 7.16 -10.82 8.30
CA ALA A 97 6.33 -11.59 7.38
C ALA A 97 5.27 -12.40 8.16
N GLU A 98 4.10 -12.51 7.57
CA GLU A 98 3.09 -13.47 7.97
C GLU A 98 2.89 -14.46 6.84
N VAL A 99 3.18 -15.73 7.11
CA VAL A 99 3.15 -16.80 6.12
C VAL A 99 2.26 -17.93 6.59
N THR A 100 1.68 -18.69 5.66
CA THR A 100 0.95 -19.92 5.96
C THR A 100 1.89 -21.11 5.82
N PHE A 101 2.16 -21.79 6.92
CA PHE A 101 2.98 -22.99 6.96
C PHE A 101 2.15 -24.15 7.50
N ASN A 102 2.00 -25.23 6.73
CA ASN A 102 1.14 -26.39 7.08
C ASN A 102 -0.28 -26.00 7.52
N GLY A 103 -0.88 -25.01 6.86
CA GLY A 103 -2.23 -24.52 7.17
C GLY A 103 -2.33 -23.58 8.38
N THR A 104 -1.22 -23.32 9.07
CA THR A 104 -1.16 -22.42 10.21
C THR A 104 -0.49 -21.09 9.81
N GLN A 105 -1.06 -19.98 10.25
CA GLN A 105 -0.43 -18.67 10.07
C GLN A 105 0.70 -18.48 11.09
N VAL A 106 1.88 -18.17 10.59
CA VAL A 106 3.10 -17.97 11.37
C VAL A 106 3.63 -16.57 11.09
N LYS A 107 3.90 -15.82 12.15
CA LYS A 107 4.60 -14.53 12.08
C LYS A 107 6.07 -14.72 12.36
N ALA A 108 6.91 -14.14 11.51
CA ALA A 108 8.35 -14.19 11.67
C ALA A 108 8.96 -12.84 11.32
N LYS A 109 10.02 -12.48 12.04
CA LYS A 109 10.95 -11.47 11.56
C LYS A 109 11.99 -12.14 10.67
N PHE A 110 12.46 -11.44 9.66
CA PHE A 110 13.45 -12.00 8.77
C PHE A 110 14.56 -11.00 8.42
N VAL A 111 15.70 -11.55 8.10
CA VAL A 111 16.84 -10.82 7.52
C VAL A 111 17.40 -11.65 6.37
N VAL A 112 17.62 -11.01 5.23
CA VAL A 112 18.37 -11.58 4.11
C VAL A 112 19.71 -10.88 4.04
N VAL A 113 20.77 -11.62 4.25
CA VAL A 113 22.15 -11.14 4.19
C VAL A 113 23.07 -12.24 3.67
N ASP A 114 24.03 -11.88 2.82
CA ASP A 114 24.95 -12.84 2.18
C ASP A 114 24.25 -14.02 1.48
N ALA A 115 23.11 -13.73 0.83
CA ALA A 115 22.23 -14.68 0.16
C ALA A 115 21.49 -15.68 1.08
N HIS A 116 21.67 -15.63 2.39
CA HIS A 116 20.97 -16.47 3.36
C HIS A 116 19.75 -15.75 3.94
N LEU A 117 18.66 -16.49 4.10
CA LEU A 117 17.49 -16.07 4.85
C LEU A 117 17.65 -16.49 6.32
N TRP A 118 17.57 -15.53 7.20
CA TRP A 118 17.50 -15.73 8.64
C TRP A 118 16.11 -15.39 9.12
N ALA A 119 15.52 -16.24 9.96
CA ALA A 119 14.17 -16.02 10.51
C ALA A 119 14.15 -16.14 12.02
N GLN A 120 13.33 -15.30 12.66
CA GLN A 120 13.04 -15.31 14.08
C GLN A 120 11.55 -15.58 14.30
N PHE A 121 11.21 -16.68 14.94
CA PHE A 121 9.85 -17.12 15.24
C PHE A 121 9.52 -16.85 16.71
N GLY A 122 9.18 -15.64 17.03
CA GLY A 122 8.85 -15.21 18.39
C GLY A 122 9.81 -14.19 18.98
N SER A 123 9.27 -13.34 19.84
CA SER A 123 10.03 -12.26 20.48
C SER A 123 11.14 -12.80 21.40
N GLY A 124 12.34 -12.25 21.28
CA GLY A 124 13.50 -12.64 22.10
C GLY A 124 14.16 -13.96 21.74
N GLN A 125 13.71 -14.63 20.68
CA GLN A 125 14.38 -15.80 20.12
C GLN A 125 15.59 -15.35 19.27
N ALA A 126 16.58 -16.24 19.10
CA ALA A 126 17.64 -15.97 18.14
C ALA A 126 17.15 -16.19 16.70
N TYR A 127 17.74 -15.48 15.76
CA TYR A 127 17.55 -15.75 14.35
C TYR A 127 18.15 -17.11 13.98
N GLN A 128 17.43 -17.87 13.18
CA GLN A 128 17.85 -19.17 12.68
C GLN A 128 18.16 -19.06 11.18
N ASP A 129 19.26 -19.65 10.74
CA ASP A 129 19.59 -19.74 9.33
C ASP A 129 18.64 -20.74 8.65
N MET A 130 17.86 -20.25 7.71
CA MET A 130 16.89 -21.03 6.92
C MET A 130 17.47 -21.54 5.60
N GLY A 131 18.74 -21.26 5.31
CA GLY A 131 19.41 -21.60 4.07
C GLY A 131 19.39 -20.45 3.04
N LEU A 132 19.61 -20.81 1.78
CA LEU A 132 19.64 -19.81 0.71
C LEU A 132 18.28 -19.17 0.51
N ALA A 133 18.27 -17.85 0.51
CA ALA A 133 17.02 -17.07 0.30
C ALA A 133 16.33 -17.43 -1.02
N ALA A 134 17.10 -17.65 -2.08
CA ALA A 134 16.59 -18.00 -3.41
C ALA A 134 15.83 -19.34 -3.46
N ASP A 135 16.13 -20.27 -2.55
CA ASP A 135 15.43 -21.56 -2.47
C ASP A 135 14.01 -21.40 -1.86
N ILE A 136 13.82 -20.34 -1.06
CA ILE A 136 12.57 -20.06 -0.37
C ILE A 136 11.79 -18.98 -1.13
N TYR A 137 12.39 -17.84 -1.31
CA TYR A 137 11.91 -16.71 -2.09
C TYR A 137 13.04 -15.74 -2.38
N ASP A 138 13.32 -15.50 -3.65
CA ASP A 138 14.33 -14.53 -4.06
C ASP A 138 13.76 -13.09 -4.02
N ALA A 139 13.78 -12.47 -2.86
CA ALA A 139 13.36 -11.07 -2.68
C ALA A 139 14.19 -10.07 -3.51
N SER A 140 15.41 -10.50 -3.95
CA SER A 140 16.26 -9.69 -4.82
C SER A 140 15.61 -9.42 -6.17
N ALA A 141 14.76 -10.34 -6.61
CA ALA A 141 14.06 -10.21 -7.87
C ALA A 141 13.19 -8.94 -7.96
N ILE A 142 12.73 -8.39 -6.83
CA ILE A 142 11.88 -7.20 -6.80
C ILE A 142 12.62 -5.95 -7.31
N LEU A 143 13.88 -5.78 -6.90
CA LEU A 143 14.74 -4.65 -7.31
C LEU A 143 15.66 -4.98 -8.48
N ASP A 144 15.55 -6.17 -9.05
CA ASP A 144 16.31 -6.56 -10.24
C ASP A 144 15.80 -5.75 -11.44
N PRO A 145 16.66 -4.99 -12.14
CA PRO A 145 16.24 -4.14 -13.26
C PRO A 145 15.67 -4.92 -14.45
N GLU A 146 16.03 -6.20 -14.61
CA GLU A 146 15.64 -7.04 -15.74
C GLU A 146 14.49 -8.02 -15.41
N LYS A 147 14.22 -8.28 -14.13
CA LYS A 147 13.24 -9.27 -13.68
C LYS A 147 12.16 -8.67 -12.79
N GLY A 148 12.48 -7.57 -12.08
CA GLY A 148 11.65 -6.99 -11.04
C GLY A 148 10.58 -6.01 -11.53
N ILE A 149 10.33 -5.01 -10.72
CA ILE A 149 9.25 -4.01 -10.93
C ILE A 149 9.41 -3.30 -12.27
N ALA A 150 10.64 -2.96 -12.68
CA ALA A 150 10.88 -2.28 -13.95
C ALA A 150 10.43 -3.13 -15.16
N LYS A 151 10.74 -4.43 -15.13
CA LYS A 151 10.28 -5.37 -16.17
C LYS A 151 8.77 -5.55 -16.15
N LEU A 152 8.19 -5.65 -14.96
CA LEU A 152 6.75 -5.76 -14.78
C LEU A 152 6.03 -4.56 -15.41
N LEU A 153 6.42 -3.34 -15.07
CA LEU A 153 5.84 -2.11 -15.62
C LEU A 153 5.96 -2.07 -17.15
N SER A 154 7.14 -2.40 -17.69
CA SER A 154 7.37 -2.42 -19.14
C SER A 154 6.60 -3.53 -19.87
N SER A 155 6.02 -4.47 -19.16
CA SER A 155 5.25 -5.60 -19.73
C SER A 155 3.73 -5.38 -19.69
N VAL A 156 3.26 -4.26 -19.13
CA VAL A 156 1.83 -3.94 -19.07
C VAL A 156 1.26 -3.77 -20.47
N ARG A 157 0.14 -4.44 -20.73
CA ARG A 157 -0.62 -4.33 -21.97
C ARG A 157 -1.90 -3.57 -21.76
N ASP A 158 -2.38 -2.92 -22.83
CA ASP A 158 -3.62 -2.15 -22.87
C ASP A 158 -3.75 -1.15 -21.70
N PRO A 159 -2.70 -0.35 -21.41
CA PRO A 159 -2.71 0.55 -20.28
C PRO A 159 -3.68 1.70 -20.49
N LYS A 160 -4.43 2.05 -19.43
CA LYS A 160 -5.37 3.15 -19.45
C LYS A 160 -5.26 3.97 -18.16
N VAL A 161 -5.08 5.28 -18.30
CA VAL A 161 -5.13 6.19 -17.15
C VAL A 161 -6.59 6.36 -16.71
N GLU A 162 -6.87 6.06 -15.45
CA GLU A 162 -8.20 6.09 -14.86
C GLU A 162 -8.47 7.39 -14.10
N GLY A 163 -7.43 8.05 -13.61
CA GLY A 163 -7.56 9.27 -12.82
C GLY A 163 -6.35 9.56 -11.94
N ARG A 164 -6.56 10.51 -11.03
CA ARG A 164 -5.58 10.89 -9.99
C ARG A 164 -6.13 10.50 -8.63
N GLU A 165 -5.28 9.99 -7.78
CA GLU A 165 -5.62 9.61 -6.40
C GLU A 165 -4.45 9.93 -5.48
N GLN A 166 -4.75 10.09 -4.19
CA GLN A 166 -3.73 10.23 -3.17
C GLN A 166 -3.56 8.90 -2.42
N ILE A 167 -2.34 8.36 -2.43
CA ILE A 167 -2.00 7.10 -1.79
C ILE A 167 -0.97 7.38 -0.69
N GLY A 168 -1.37 7.21 0.57
CA GLY A 168 -0.48 7.46 1.71
C GLY A 168 0.11 8.89 1.74
N GLY A 169 -0.64 9.88 1.26
CA GLY A 169 -0.19 11.27 1.16
C GLY A 169 0.62 11.60 -0.11
N THR A 170 0.82 10.64 -1.00
CA THR A 170 1.50 10.84 -2.29
C THR A 170 0.47 11.00 -3.41
N ASP A 171 0.56 12.09 -4.16
CA ASP A 171 -0.27 12.31 -5.35
C ASP A 171 0.18 11.35 -6.45
N ALA A 172 -0.74 10.59 -6.98
CA ALA A 172 -0.48 9.51 -7.91
C ALA A 172 -1.49 9.44 -9.06
N VAL A 173 -1.03 9.00 -10.20
CA VAL A 173 -1.84 8.66 -11.35
C VAL A 173 -2.21 7.18 -11.26
N ARG A 174 -3.52 6.87 -11.29
CA ARG A 174 -4.04 5.50 -11.33
C ARG A 174 -4.11 5.01 -12.77
N ILE A 175 -3.56 3.84 -13.01
CA ILE A 175 -3.51 3.19 -14.32
C ILE A 175 -4.01 1.76 -14.18
N SER A 176 -4.91 1.34 -15.07
CA SER A 176 -5.30 -0.05 -15.24
C SER A 176 -4.63 -0.67 -16.46
N GLY A 177 -4.54 -1.99 -16.50
CA GLY A 177 -4.00 -2.73 -17.63
C GLY A 177 -3.99 -4.23 -17.37
N ILE A 178 -3.34 -4.96 -18.25
CA ILE A 178 -3.17 -6.42 -18.16
C ILE A 178 -1.68 -6.73 -17.99
N ILE A 179 -1.36 -7.56 -17.01
CA ILE A 179 0.00 -8.07 -16.79
C ILE A 179 0.09 -9.53 -17.27
N PRO A 180 1.01 -9.86 -18.18
CA PRO A 180 1.26 -11.24 -18.56
C PRO A 180 1.77 -12.07 -17.38
N GLY A 181 1.26 -13.31 -17.25
CA GLY A 181 1.71 -14.21 -16.18
C GLY A 181 3.21 -14.50 -16.22
N THR A 182 3.82 -14.46 -17.41
CA THR A 182 5.27 -14.60 -17.58
C THR A 182 6.06 -13.45 -16.95
N ALA A 183 5.50 -12.24 -16.92
CA ALA A 183 6.13 -11.10 -16.23
C ALA A 183 5.98 -11.20 -14.72
N LEU A 184 4.87 -11.76 -14.24
CA LEU A 184 4.66 -12.02 -12.80
C LEU A 184 5.55 -13.12 -12.24
N ALA A 185 5.92 -14.12 -13.06
CA ALA A 185 6.70 -15.27 -12.61
C ALA A 185 8.07 -14.89 -12.01
N GLY A 186 8.62 -13.73 -12.38
CA GLY A 186 9.85 -13.20 -11.78
C GLY A 186 9.69 -12.69 -10.35
N ILE A 187 8.46 -12.27 -9.96
CA ILE A 187 8.17 -11.70 -8.66
C ILE A 187 7.33 -12.67 -7.80
N VAL A 188 6.41 -13.40 -8.42
CA VAL A 188 5.57 -14.40 -7.75
C VAL A 188 5.86 -15.77 -8.37
N PRO A 189 6.85 -16.51 -7.84
CA PRO A 189 7.21 -17.81 -8.36
C PRO A 189 6.01 -18.77 -8.31
N LYS A 190 5.81 -19.55 -9.39
CA LYS A 190 4.71 -20.52 -9.49
C LYS A 190 3.30 -19.94 -9.49
N ALA A 191 3.14 -18.63 -9.60
CA ALA A 191 1.82 -18.06 -9.86
C ALA A 191 1.24 -18.67 -11.14
N ALA A 192 -0.07 -18.93 -11.13
CA ALA A 192 -0.75 -19.46 -12.30
C ALA A 192 -0.55 -18.50 -13.49
N LEU A 193 0.05 -19.04 -14.56
CA LEU A 193 0.66 -18.29 -15.66
C LEU A 193 -0.34 -17.75 -16.70
N GLY A 194 -1.49 -17.27 -16.26
CA GLY A 194 -2.42 -16.52 -17.12
C GLY A 194 -2.20 -15.02 -17.02
N ASP A 195 -2.72 -14.30 -18.00
CA ASP A 195 -2.82 -12.85 -17.94
C ASP A 195 -3.70 -12.43 -16.77
N ARG A 196 -3.31 -11.36 -16.07
CA ARG A 196 -4.01 -10.88 -14.88
C ARG A 196 -4.36 -9.40 -14.99
N PRO A 197 -5.52 -8.97 -14.49
CA PRO A 197 -5.81 -7.56 -14.34
C PRO A 197 -4.84 -6.93 -13.35
N LEU A 198 -4.33 -5.77 -13.72
CA LEU A 198 -3.42 -4.96 -12.92
C LEU A 198 -3.99 -3.56 -12.78
N THR A 199 -4.00 -3.04 -11.56
CA THR A 199 -4.18 -1.61 -11.30
C THR A 199 -2.97 -1.12 -10.51
N PHE A 200 -2.39 0.00 -10.92
CA PHE A 200 -1.22 0.53 -10.25
C PHE A 200 -1.24 2.06 -10.21
N TRP A 201 -0.50 2.60 -9.27
CA TRP A 201 -0.42 4.02 -8.99
C TRP A 201 1.02 4.46 -9.08
N VAL A 202 1.26 5.46 -9.90
CA VAL A 202 2.58 6.06 -10.12
C VAL A 202 2.56 7.48 -9.58
N GLN A 203 3.57 7.84 -8.82
CA GLN A 203 3.76 9.21 -8.33
C GLN A 203 3.68 10.20 -9.49
N GLU A 204 2.83 11.22 -9.37
CA GLU A 204 2.65 12.21 -10.45
C GLU A 204 3.88 13.10 -10.63
N ALA A 205 4.55 13.46 -9.54
CA ALA A 205 5.80 14.19 -9.58
C ALA A 205 6.99 13.28 -9.91
N ALA A 206 8.00 13.82 -10.58
CA ALA A 206 9.27 13.11 -10.77
C ALA A 206 9.88 12.70 -9.41
N PRO A 207 10.50 11.53 -9.33
CA PRO A 207 10.94 10.67 -10.41
C PRO A 207 9.91 9.65 -10.91
N ASN A 208 8.61 9.81 -10.63
CA ASN A 208 7.52 8.93 -11.06
C ASN A 208 7.65 7.50 -10.46
N ASN A 209 7.93 7.43 -9.17
CA ASN A 209 8.03 6.14 -8.49
C ASN A 209 6.71 5.37 -8.54
N LEU A 210 6.77 4.04 -8.65
CA LEU A 210 5.63 3.19 -8.37
C LEU A 210 5.27 3.32 -6.88
N VAL A 211 4.02 3.67 -6.60
CA VAL A 211 3.50 3.82 -5.22
C VAL A 211 2.79 2.56 -4.78
N ARG A 212 1.93 2.01 -5.64
CA ARG A 212 1.15 0.80 -5.36
C ARG A 212 0.87 0.02 -6.63
N ALA A 213 0.75 -1.29 -6.50
CA ALA A 213 0.26 -2.18 -7.54
C ALA A 213 -0.67 -3.23 -6.93
N ASN A 214 -1.80 -3.47 -7.58
CA ASN A 214 -2.77 -4.50 -7.24
C ASN A 214 -2.93 -5.45 -8.41
N VAL A 215 -2.63 -6.71 -8.20
CA VAL A 215 -2.81 -7.78 -9.18
C VAL A 215 -4.01 -8.62 -8.76
N GLY A 216 -5.03 -8.70 -9.62
CA GLY A 216 -6.21 -9.51 -9.38
C GLY A 216 -5.97 -10.99 -9.74
N PHE A 217 -6.44 -11.89 -8.86
CA PHE A 217 -6.52 -13.33 -9.08
C PHE A 217 -7.96 -13.77 -8.91
N ASP A 218 -8.31 -14.97 -9.36
CA ASP A 218 -9.69 -15.46 -9.35
C ASP A 218 -10.32 -15.45 -7.94
N ASN A 219 -9.53 -15.69 -6.90
CA ASN A 219 -9.98 -15.77 -5.51
C ASN A 219 -9.25 -14.80 -4.57
N GLY A 220 -8.61 -13.76 -5.10
CA GLY A 220 -7.91 -12.81 -4.25
C GLY A 220 -7.16 -11.73 -5.00
N THR A 221 -6.53 -10.86 -4.24
CA THR A 221 -5.73 -9.74 -4.75
C THR A 221 -4.38 -9.72 -4.03
N LEU A 222 -3.32 -9.60 -4.80
CA LEU A 222 -1.99 -9.28 -4.31
C LEU A 222 -1.79 -7.77 -4.42
N SER A 223 -1.55 -7.12 -3.30
CA SER A 223 -1.27 -5.69 -3.22
C SER A 223 0.17 -5.46 -2.77
N VAL A 224 0.87 -4.59 -3.48
CA VAL A 224 2.22 -4.14 -3.11
C VAL A 224 2.21 -2.62 -3.03
N THR A 225 2.70 -2.08 -1.93
CA THR A 225 2.91 -0.63 -1.75
C THR A 225 4.39 -0.39 -1.54
N LEU A 226 4.93 0.63 -2.19
CA LEU A 226 6.32 1.04 -2.07
C LEU A 226 6.39 2.44 -1.46
N SER A 227 7.35 2.64 -0.58
CA SER A 227 7.61 3.91 0.07
C SER A 227 9.09 4.06 0.40
N ASP A 228 9.49 5.21 0.98
CA ASP A 228 10.86 5.47 1.41
C ASP A 228 11.92 5.16 0.31
N TRP A 229 11.60 5.49 -0.94
CA TRP A 229 12.46 5.26 -2.10
C TRP A 229 13.82 5.91 -1.92
N GLY A 230 14.90 5.12 -2.05
CA GLY A 230 16.30 5.56 -1.90
C GLY A 230 16.73 5.87 -0.46
N LYS A 231 15.88 5.63 0.53
CA LYS A 231 16.23 5.83 1.94
C LYS A 231 17.01 4.62 2.45
N LYS A 232 18.28 4.84 2.79
CA LYS A 232 19.13 3.80 3.36
C LYS A 232 18.73 3.48 4.79
N VAL A 233 18.66 2.20 5.11
CA VAL A 233 18.38 1.67 6.44
C VAL A 233 19.58 0.80 6.87
N ALA A 234 19.97 0.89 8.14
CA ALA A 234 20.96 -0.01 8.69
C ALA A 234 20.38 -1.42 8.77
N LEU A 235 21.05 -2.37 8.16
CA LEU A 235 20.65 -3.77 8.23
C LEU A 235 21.08 -4.36 9.57
N LEU A 236 20.21 -5.20 10.10
CA LEU A 236 20.44 -5.95 11.32
C LEU A 236 21.39 -7.10 11.05
N ASP A 237 22.36 -7.35 11.94
CA ASP A 237 23.17 -8.56 11.92
C ASP A 237 22.41 -9.70 12.65
N PRO A 238 21.89 -10.71 11.92
CA PRO A 238 21.09 -11.76 12.52
C PRO A 238 21.86 -12.66 13.49
N LYS A 239 23.20 -12.67 13.44
CA LYS A 239 24.05 -13.48 14.30
C LYS A 239 24.17 -12.91 15.70
N THR A 240 23.97 -11.60 15.85
CA THR A 240 24.11 -10.88 17.13
C THR A 240 22.78 -10.37 17.67
N ALA A 241 21.76 -10.26 16.83
CA ALA A 241 20.43 -9.79 17.21
C ALA A 241 19.61 -10.85 17.96
N LYS A 242 18.79 -10.39 18.91
CA LYS A 242 17.88 -11.22 19.70
C LYS A 242 16.47 -10.63 19.66
#